data_1999b2dc5c0dcaad673be282b4a24b38
#
_entry.id   1999b2dc5c0dcaad673be282b4a24b38
#
_cell.length_a   1.000
_cell.length_b   1.000
_cell.length_c   1.000
_cell.angle_alpha   90.00
_cell.angle_beta   90.00
_cell.angle_gamma   90.00
#
_symmetry.space_group_name_H-M   'P 1'
#
loop_
_entity.id
_entity.type
_entity.pdbx_description
1 polymer ?
#
loop_
_entity_poly.entity_id
_entity_poly.type
_entity_poly.pdbx_seq_one_letter_code
_entity_poly.pdbx_strand_id
1 'polypeptide(L)'
;MHLTLSAAAHRLSAASEPQGGIAGWAAGLVETFGGPGAGAAIALENVFPPLPSEVILPLTGFAASQGVLSIASALFWTTLGSVVGAVVLYGVGAVFGRERMHVWWAKLPLVKASDLVRTEAWFARHGTKAVLLGRMVPVFRSLISVPAGVERMPLPVFVALTAAGSLLWNTVLVMAGYLLGDQWDVVGAYVGVVSKAVLALAVLALAGYVTVRVRSRRRGKS
;
A
#
# COMPACT_ATOMS: atom_id res chain seq x y z
N MET A 1 -8.47 35.26 -4.93
CA MET A 1 -8.58 33.81 -4.68
C MET A 1 -8.10 32.94 -5.85
N HIS A 2 -8.36 33.30 -7.12
CA HIS A 2 -7.87 32.55 -8.30
C HIS A 2 -6.34 32.58 -8.51
N LEU A 3 -5.67 33.68 -8.17
CA LEU A 3 -4.21 33.85 -8.36
C LEU A 3 -3.39 32.96 -7.40
N THR A 4 -3.88 32.69 -6.20
CA THR A 4 -3.20 31.85 -5.21
C THR A 4 -3.28 30.35 -5.57
N LEU A 5 -4.40 29.90 -6.13
CA LEU A 5 -4.58 28.53 -6.62
C LEU A 5 -3.69 28.23 -7.83
N SER A 6 -3.55 29.20 -8.75
CA SER A 6 -2.67 29.07 -9.92
C SER A 6 -1.20 29.01 -9.52
N ALA A 7 -0.77 29.79 -8.54
CA ALA A 7 0.60 29.75 -8.03
C ALA A 7 0.91 28.45 -7.27
N ALA A 8 -0.05 27.91 -6.53
CA ALA A 8 0.07 26.62 -5.86
C ALA A 8 0.16 25.46 -6.86
N ALA A 9 -0.70 25.45 -7.87
CA ALA A 9 -0.67 24.49 -8.97
C ALA A 9 0.68 24.53 -9.72
N HIS A 10 1.21 25.75 -9.98
CA HIS A 10 2.51 25.89 -10.64
C HIS A 10 3.70 25.39 -9.81
N ARG A 11 3.63 25.51 -8.47
CA ARG A 11 4.66 24.96 -7.57
C ARG A 11 4.60 23.44 -7.48
N LEU A 12 3.39 22.86 -7.49
CA LEU A 12 3.21 21.40 -7.56
C LEU A 12 3.72 20.85 -8.89
N SER A 13 3.43 21.54 -10.01
CA SER A 13 3.94 21.19 -11.32
C SER A 13 5.48 21.30 -11.39
N ALA A 14 6.08 22.32 -10.77
CA ALA A 14 7.52 22.48 -10.71
C ALA A 14 8.21 21.45 -9.79
N ALA A 15 7.54 21.02 -8.72
CA ALA A 15 8.00 19.93 -7.85
C ALA A 15 7.83 18.53 -8.50
N SER A 16 6.99 18.44 -9.53
CA SER A 16 6.77 17.21 -10.30
C SER A 16 7.61 17.11 -11.58
N GLU A 17 8.39 18.10 -11.97
CA GLU A 17 9.31 18.01 -13.09
C GLU A 17 10.73 17.60 -12.62
N PRO A 18 11.34 16.54 -13.16
CA PRO A 18 10.96 15.64 -14.23
C PRO A 18 10.69 14.21 -13.72
N GLN A 19 9.64 14.02 -12.99
CA GLN A 19 9.25 12.67 -12.58
C GLN A 19 8.18 12.12 -13.53
N GLY A 20 8.58 11.80 -14.75
CA GLY A 20 7.85 10.83 -15.54
C GLY A 20 7.73 9.55 -14.75
N GLY A 21 6.49 8.99 -14.57
CA GLY A 21 6.26 7.79 -13.81
C GLY A 21 5.10 7.95 -12.81
N ILE A 22 5.12 7.09 -11.81
CA ILE A 22 4.04 6.92 -10.82
C ILE A 22 3.84 8.21 -9.99
N ALA A 23 4.90 8.89 -9.62
CA ALA A 23 4.82 10.12 -8.82
C ALA A 23 4.13 11.27 -9.60
N GLY A 24 4.50 11.48 -10.87
CA GLY A 24 3.86 12.49 -11.71
C GLY A 24 2.38 12.18 -11.98
N TRP A 25 2.05 10.91 -12.20
CA TRP A 25 0.67 10.47 -12.35
C TRP A 25 -0.16 10.71 -11.07
N ALA A 26 0.37 10.37 -9.90
CA ALA A 26 -0.30 10.58 -8.63
C ALA A 26 -0.47 12.08 -8.31
N ALA A 27 0.57 12.90 -8.60
CA ALA A 27 0.50 14.34 -8.48
C ALA A 27 -0.62 14.93 -9.34
N GLY A 28 -0.70 14.53 -10.62
CA GLY A 28 -1.75 14.97 -11.53
C GLY A 28 -3.17 14.62 -11.04
N LEU A 29 -3.35 13.44 -10.42
CA LEU A 29 -4.64 13.08 -9.81
C LEU A 29 -4.98 13.98 -8.61
N VAL A 30 -4.01 14.27 -7.76
CA VAL A 30 -4.21 15.16 -6.59
C VAL A 30 -4.46 16.60 -7.04
N GLU A 31 -3.74 17.09 -8.05
CA GLU A 31 -3.94 18.44 -8.59
C GLU A 31 -5.30 18.61 -9.25
N THR A 32 -5.74 17.61 -10.02
CA THR A 32 -6.99 17.69 -10.79
C THR A 32 -8.23 17.47 -9.92
N PHE A 33 -8.18 16.48 -9.03
CA PHE A 33 -9.33 16.00 -8.27
C PHE A 33 -9.21 16.25 -6.75
N GLY A 34 -8.11 16.81 -6.27
CA GLY A 34 -7.90 17.06 -4.84
C GLY A 34 -7.92 15.78 -4.01
N GLY A 35 -8.69 15.78 -2.93
CA GLY A 35 -8.84 14.64 -2.03
C GLY A 35 -9.35 13.36 -2.71
N PRO A 36 -10.43 13.40 -3.51
CA PRO A 36 -10.87 12.24 -4.30
C PRO A 36 -9.77 11.63 -5.17
N GLY A 37 -8.92 12.45 -5.79
CA GLY A 37 -7.77 11.99 -6.59
C GLY A 37 -6.74 11.24 -5.76
N ALA A 38 -6.41 11.75 -4.57
CA ALA A 38 -5.55 11.06 -3.62
C ALA A 38 -6.14 9.72 -3.18
N GLY A 39 -7.45 9.69 -2.88
CA GLY A 39 -8.17 8.46 -2.54
C GLY A 39 -8.14 7.41 -3.65
N ALA A 40 -8.37 7.82 -4.89
CA ALA A 40 -8.32 6.94 -6.06
C ALA A 40 -6.92 6.38 -6.27
N ALA A 41 -5.88 7.21 -6.14
CA ALA A 41 -4.48 6.77 -6.26
C ALA A 41 -4.13 5.70 -5.21
N ILE A 42 -4.55 5.89 -3.96
CA ILE A 42 -4.34 4.92 -2.87
C ILE A 42 -5.20 3.66 -3.07
N ALA A 43 -6.42 3.76 -3.58
CA ALA A 43 -7.24 2.59 -3.88
C ALA A 43 -6.59 1.71 -4.97
N LEU A 44 -6.08 2.35 -6.03
CA LEU A 44 -5.36 1.65 -7.10
C LEU A 44 -4.06 1.03 -6.60
N GLU A 45 -3.30 1.73 -5.75
CA GLU A 45 -2.09 1.21 -5.14
C GLU A 45 -2.37 -0.06 -4.33
N ASN A 46 -3.44 -0.08 -3.53
CA ASN A 46 -3.80 -1.29 -2.78
C ASN A 46 -4.08 -2.48 -3.69
N VAL A 47 -4.68 -2.27 -4.87
CA VAL A 47 -4.98 -3.34 -5.83
C VAL A 47 -3.73 -3.69 -6.66
N PHE A 48 -2.85 -2.71 -6.90
CA PHE A 48 -1.64 -2.85 -7.70
C PHE A 48 -0.39 -2.56 -6.85
N PRO A 49 0.15 -3.55 -6.14
CA PRO A 49 1.25 -3.41 -5.17
C PRO A 49 2.56 -2.72 -5.66
N PRO A 50 2.88 -2.65 -6.99
CA PRO A 50 4.04 -1.90 -7.46
C PRO A 50 3.98 -0.38 -7.27
N LEU A 51 2.80 0.19 -6.96
CA LEU A 51 2.65 1.62 -6.71
C LEU A 51 3.06 1.94 -5.26
N PRO A 52 4.11 2.74 -5.01
CA PRO A 52 4.55 3.02 -3.65
C PRO A 52 3.69 4.12 -3.02
N SER A 53 2.88 3.76 -2.06
CA SER A 53 2.12 4.71 -1.21
C SER A 53 3.02 5.66 -0.42
N GLU A 54 4.25 5.23 -0.18
CA GLU A 54 5.31 6.01 0.45
C GLU A 54 5.66 7.26 -0.37
N VAL A 55 5.25 7.32 -1.63
CA VAL A 55 5.33 8.50 -2.50
C VAL A 55 4.00 9.26 -2.49
N ILE A 56 2.87 8.56 -2.67
CA ILE A 56 1.55 9.18 -2.83
C ILE A 56 1.10 9.91 -1.56
N LEU A 57 1.30 9.29 -0.38
CA LEU A 57 0.85 9.87 0.89
C LEU A 57 1.62 11.14 1.29
N PRO A 58 2.97 11.16 1.27
CA PRO A 58 3.70 12.39 1.52
C PRO A 58 3.42 13.48 0.47
N LEU A 59 3.26 13.12 -0.81
CA LEU A 59 2.86 14.08 -1.85
C LEU A 59 1.48 14.70 -1.55
N THR A 60 0.52 13.89 -1.08
CA THR A 60 -0.79 14.39 -0.65
C THR A 60 -0.67 15.34 0.56
N GLY A 61 0.24 15.03 1.49
CA GLY A 61 0.56 15.90 2.62
C GLY A 61 1.21 17.21 2.18
N PHE A 62 2.13 17.17 1.24
CA PHE A 62 2.72 18.35 0.62
C PHE A 62 1.64 19.21 -0.08
N ALA A 63 0.77 18.61 -0.88
CA ALA A 63 -0.35 19.33 -1.50
C ALA A 63 -1.26 20.00 -0.45
N ALA A 64 -1.43 19.38 0.71
CA ALA A 64 -2.17 19.98 1.84
C ALA A 64 -1.41 21.17 2.46
N SER A 65 -0.07 21.13 2.56
CA SER A 65 0.73 22.27 3.06
C SER A 65 0.66 23.47 2.11
N GLN A 66 0.51 23.22 0.80
CA GLN A 66 0.30 24.27 -0.20
C GLN A 66 -1.15 24.79 -0.29
N GLY A 67 -2.06 24.28 0.55
CA GLY A 67 -3.46 24.72 0.59
C GLY A 67 -4.34 24.17 -0.53
N VAL A 68 -3.89 23.18 -1.29
CA VAL A 68 -4.69 22.51 -2.34
C VAL A 68 -5.86 21.75 -1.73
N LEU A 69 -5.63 21.14 -0.57
CA LEU A 69 -6.66 20.44 0.22
C LEU A 69 -6.35 20.56 1.71
N SER A 70 -7.35 20.33 2.57
CA SER A 70 -7.13 20.29 4.01
C SER A 70 -6.52 18.95 4.43
N ILE A 71 -5.75 18.92 5.54
CA ILE A 71 -5.23 17.69 6.15
C ILE A 71 -6.36 16.69 6.42
N ALA A 72 -7.49 17.17 6.95
CA ALA A 72 -8.65 16.33 7.23
C ALA A 72 -9.20 15.66 5.94
N SER A 73 -9.27 16.42 4.84
CA SER A 73 -9.65 15.88 3.52
C SER A 73 -8.62 14.86 3.02
N ALA A 74 -7.32 15.17 3.14
CA ALA A 74 -6.25 14.25 2.77
C ALA A 74 -6.38 12.91 3.49
N LEU A 75 -6.49 12.93 4.82
CA LEU A 75 -6.62 11.73 5.66
C LEU A 75 -7.91 10.96 5.39
N PHE A 76 -9.03 11.66 5.24
CA PHE A 76 -10.32 11.03 4.92
C PHE A 76 -10.27 10.28 3.59
N TRP A 77 -9.87 10.94 2.51
CA TRP A 77 -9.89 10.35 1.17
C TRP A 77 -8.84 9.24 1.01
N THR A 78 -7.63 9.42 1.54
CA THR A 78 -6.59 8.38 1.47
C THR A 78 -6.97 7.15 2.31
N THR A 79 -7.61 7.35 3.46
CA THR A 79 -8.10 6.23 4.28
C THR A 79 -9.28 5.52 3.61
N LEU A 80 -10.21 6.28 3.02
CA LEU A 80 -11.31 5.72 2.25
C LEU A 80 -10.78 4.92 1.05
N GLY A 81 -9.81 5.46 0.31
CA GLY A 81 -9.15 4.75 -0.78
C GLY A 81 -8.49 3.46 -0.33
N SER A 82 -7.78 3.49 0.81
CA SER A 82 -7.19 2.30 1.43
C SER A 82 -8.24 1.24 1.75
N VAL A 83 -9.39 1.64 2.30
CA VAL A 83 -10.50 0.72 2.64
C VAL A 83 -11.11 0.14 1.37
N VAL A 84 -11.40 0.98 0.37
CA VAL A 84 -12.00 0.53 -0.90
C VAL A 84 -11.09 -0.49 -1.60
N GLY A 85 -9.80 -0.18 -1.78
CA GLY A 85 -8.85 -1.11 -2.39
C GLY A 85 -8.70 -2.40 -1.60
N ALA A 86 -8.71 -2.32 -0.27
CA ALA A 86 -8.66 -3.49 0.60
C ALA A 86 -9.91 -4.38 0.49
N VAL A 87 -11.10 -3.77 0.42
CA VAL A 87 -12.36 -4.50 0.24
C VAL A 87 -12.40 -5.21 -1.11
N VAL A 88 -11.85 -4.60 -2.16
CA VAL A 88 -11.69 -5.26 -3.47
C VAL A 88 -10.83 -6.51 -3.34
N LEU A 89 -9.65 -6.41 -2.72
CA LEU A 89 -8.75 -7.56 -2.51
C LEU A 89 -9.36 -8.61 -1.56
N TYR A 90 -10.06 -8.18 -0.51
CA TYR A 90 -10.85 -9.07 0.34
C TYR A 90 -11.89 -9.82 -0.47
N GLY A 91 -12.63 -9.13 -1.34
CA GLY A 91 -13.62 -9.74 -2.24
C GLY A 91 -13.00 -10.77 -3.17
N VAL A 92 -11.85 -10.47 -3.74
CA VAL A 92 -11.06 -11.44 -4.53
C VAL A 92 -10.77 -12.68 -3.69
N GLY A 93 -10.22 -12.52 -2.46
CA GLY A 93 -9.95 -13.63 -1.55
C GLY A 93 -11.21 -14.45 -1.21
N ALA A 94 -12.32 -13.77 -0.93
CA ALA A 94 -13.58 -14.41 -0.57
C ALA A 94 -14.23 -15.20 -1.72
N VAL A 95 -14.12 -14.68 -2.96
CA VAL A 95 -14.64 -15.34 -4.18
C VAL A 95 -13.79 -16.54 -4.58
N PHE A 96 -12.46 -16.39 -4.52
CA PHE A 96 -11.56 -17.51 -4.82
C PHE A 96 -11.70 -18.64 -3.79
N GLY A 97 -11.89 -18.31 -2.53
CA GLY A 97 -12.08 -19.27 -1.45
C GLY A 97 -10.85 -20.16 -1.21
N ARG A 98 -10.89 -20.99 -0.14
CA ARG A 98 -9.78 -21.88 0.23
C ARG A 98 -9.41 -22.87 -0.88
N GLU A 99 -10.38 -23.53 -1.48
CA GLU A 99 -10.13 -24.62 -2.44
C GLU A 99 -9.38 -24.12 -3.68
N ARG A 100 -9.83 -22.99 -4.27
CA ARG A 100 -9.17 -22.42 -5.45
C ARG A 100 -7.79 -21.86 -5.12
N MET A 101 -7.64 -21.24 -3.95
CA MET A 101 -6.34 -20.80 -3.46
C MET A 101 -5.38 -21.99 -3.30
N HIS A 102 -5.81 -23.11 -2.72
CA HIS A 102 -4.99 -24.32 -2.62
C HIS A 102 -4.52 -24.83 -4.00
N VAL A 103 -5.41 -24.85 -5.01
CA VAL A 103 -5.07 -25.25 -6.38
C VAL A 103 -4.07 -24.28 -7.03
N TRP A 104 -4.27 -22.97 -6.83
CA TRP A 104 -3.35 -21.94 -7.36
C TRP A 104 -1.97 -22.01 -6.69
N TRP A 105 -1.93 -22.15 -5.37
CA TRP A 105 -0.70 -22.24 -4.60
C TRP A 105 0.05 -23.55 -4.86
N ALA A 106 -0.67 -24.66 -5.10
CA ALA A 106 -0.07 -25.92 -5.50
C ALA A 106 0.65 -25.84 -6.86
N LYS A 107 0.24 -24.92 -7.74
CA LYS A 107 0.90 -24.63 -9.02
C LYS A 107 2.17 -23.79 -8.86
N LEU A 108 2.33 -23.09 -7.73
CA LEU A 108 3.54 -22.32 -7.45
C LEU A 108 4.66 -23.26 -7.01
N PRO A 109 5.77 -23.36 -7.77
CA PRO A 109 6.81 -24.36 -7.54
C PRO A 109 7.55 -24.21 -6.20
N LEU A 110 7.28 -23.13 -5.45
CA LEU A 110 8.02 -22.72 -4.26
C LEU A 110 7.23 -22.85 -2.95
N VAL A 111 5.92 -23.16 -2.99
CA VAL A 111 5.05 -23.20 -1.82
C VAL A 111 4.66 -24.66 -1.52
N LYS A 112 4.79 -25.08 -0.26
CA LYS A 112 4.28 -26.37 0.18
C LYS A 112 2.87 -26.24 0.71
N ALA A 113 2.00 -27.22 0.48
CA ALA A 113 0.66 -27.28 1.05
C ALA A 113 0.66 -27.11 2.59
N SER A 114 1.70 -27.63 3.27
CA SER A 114 1.87 -27.46 4.71
C SER A 114 2.09 -26.02 5.16
N ASP A 115 2.71 -25.18 4.30
CA ASP A 115 2.94 -23.77 4.63
C ASP A 115 1.65 -22.98 4.56
N LEU A 116 0.76 -23.34 3.62
CA LEU A 116 -0.56 -22.75 3.49
C LEU A 116 -1.44 -23.06 4.71
N VAL A 117 -1.52 -24.35 5.09
CA VAL A 117 -2.27 -24.79 6.28
C VAL A 117 -1.78 -24.08 7.56
N ARG A 118 -0.46 -23.92 7.70
CA ARG A 118 0.10 -23.17 8.84
C ARG A 118 -0.26 -21.70 8.83
N THR A 119 -0.23 -21.07 7.66
CA THR A 119 -0.60 -19.65 7.50
C THR A 119 -2.08 -19.45 7.79
N GLU A 120 -2.95 -20.33 7.29
CA GLU A 120 -4.38 -20.33 7.60
C GLU A 120 -4.65 -20.51 9.10
N ALA A 121 -4.02 -21.52 9.73
CA ALA A 121 -4.17 -21.76 11.15
C ALA A 121 -3.65 -20.58 12.02
N TRP A 122 -2.59 -19.95 11.58
CA TRP A 122 -2.06 -18.76 12.25
C TRP A 122 -3.01 -17.57 12.08
N PHE A 123 -3.51 -17.36 10.86
CA PHE A 123 -4.46 -16.28 10.57
C PHE A 123 -5.80 -16.48 11.30
N ALA A 124 -6.30 -17.71 11.38
CA ALA A 124 -7.52 -18.04 12.13
C ALA A 124 -7.40 -17.67 13.63
N ARG A 125 -6.19 -17.78 14.20
CA ARG A 125 -5.93 -17.43 15.61
C ARG A 125 -5.66 -15.95 15.83
N HIS A 126 -5.03 -15.28 14.87
CA HIS A 126 -4.48 -13.92 15.03
C HIS A 126 -5.02 -12.92 14.01
N GLY A 127 -6.02 -13.29 13.20
CA GLY A 127 -6.46 -12.52 12.05
C GLY A 127 -6.75 -11.05 12.33
N THR A 128 -7.40 -10.75 13.46
CA THR A 128 -7.68 -9.37 13.90
C THR A 128 -6.38 -8.56 14.10
N LYS A 129 -5.42 -9.14 14.83
CA LYS A 129 -4.11 -8.51 15.06
C LYS A 129 -3.30 -8.49 13.77
N ALA A 130 -3.38 -9.55 12.97
CA ALA A 130 -2.70 -9.65 11.69
C ALA A 130 -3.14 -8.57 10.71
N VAL A 131 -4.45 -8.30 10.60
CA VAL A 131 -4.98 -7.23 9.74
C VAL A 131 -4.49 -5.87 10.24
N LEU A 132 -4.65 -5.56 11.53
CA LEU A 132 -4.25 -4.27 12.09
C LEU A 132 -2.73 -4.02 11.93
N LEU A 133 -1.90 -4.96 12.39
CA LEU A 133 -0.44 -4.82 12.36
C LEU A 133 0.13 -4.96 10.94
N GLY A 134 -0.46 -5.83 10.12
CA GLY A 134 -0.08 -5.99 8.71
C GLY A 134 -0.27 -4.71 7.90
N ARG A 135 -1.23 -3.85 8.29
CA ARG A 135 -1.44 -2.54 7.67
C ARG A 135 -0.31 -1.54 7.93
N MET A 136 0.49 -1.76 8.96
CA MET A 136 1.65 -0.92 9.29
C MET A 136 2.93 -1.36 8.57
N VAL A 137 2.90 -2.48 7.87
CA VAL A 137 4.05 -2.98 7.11
C VAL A 137 3.81 -2.77 5.61
N PRO A 138 4.65 -2.00 4.90
CA PRO A 138 4.40 -1.54 3.52
C PRO A 138 3.94 -2.64 2.56
N VAL A 139 4.68 -3.74 2.46
CA VAL A 139 4.38 -4.83 1.52
C VAL A 139 3.16 -5.66 1.96
N PHE A 140 2.99 -5.83 3.28
CA PHE A 140 1.92 -6.69 3.82
C PHE A 140 0.56 -6.02 3.87
N ARG A 141 0.50 -4.68 3.87
CA ARG A 141 -0.75 -3.94 4.06
C ARG A 141 -1.83 -4.24 3.00
N SER A 142 -1.44 -4.43 1.75
CA SER A 142 -2.36 -4.80 0.66
C SER A 142 -2.61 -6.30 0.66
N LEU A 143 -1.55 -7.10 0.81
CA LEU A 143 -1.62 -8.56 0.73
C LEU A 143 -2.45 -9.20 1.83
N ILE A 144 -2.49 -8.62 3.04
CA ILE A 144 -3.24 -9.16 4.19
C ILE A 144 -4.76 -9.21 3.95
N SER A 145 -5.27 -8.43 3.00
CA SER A 145 -6.68 -8.39 2.63
C SER A 145 -7.14 -9.70 1.98
N VAL A 146 -6.27 -10.34 1.20
CA VAL A 146 -6.59 -11.59 0.51
C VAL A 146 -6.83 -12.76 1.50
N PRO A 147 -5.90 -13.09 2.43
CA PRO A 147 -6.18 -14.13 3.43
C PRO A 147 -7.36 -13.78 4.34
N ALA A 148 -7.60 -12.50 4.66
CA ALA A 148 -8.79 -12.10 5.41
C ALA A 148 -10.09 -12.46 4.66
N GLY A 149 -10.09 -12.28 3.33
CA GLY A 149 -11.21 -12.67 2.47
C GLY A 149 -11.38 -14.20 2.37
N VAL A 150 -10.27 -14.94 2.17
CA VAL A 150 -10.27 -16.41 2.11
C VAL A 150 -10.84 -17.03 3.39
N GLU A 151 -10.46 -16.49 4.55
CA GLU A 151 -10.94 -16.93 5.87
C GLU A 151 -12.33 -16.39 6.21
N ARG A 152 -12.95 -15.60 5.30
CA ARG A 152 -14.27 -14.99 5.49
C ARG A 152 -14.39 -14.22 6.79
N MET A 153 -13.36 -13.48 7.17
CA MET A 153 -13.41 -12.58 8.31
C MET A 153 -14.65 -11.68 8.22
N PRO A 154 -15.40 -11.43 9.32
CA PRO A 154 -16.57 -10.54 9.26
C PRO A 154 -16.21 -9.19 8.65
N LEU A 155 -16.87 -8.82 7.54
CA LEU A 155 -16.53 -7.63 6.75
C LEU A 155 -16.52 -6.34 7.59
N PRO A 156 -17.46 -6.09 8.53
CA PRO A 156 -17.41 -4.89 9.38
C PRO A 156 -16.13 -4.82 10.23
N VAL A 157 -15.69 -5.96 10.78
CA VAL A 157 -14.47 -6.06 11.58
C VAL A 157 -13.26 -5.80 10.70
N PHE A 158 -13.20 -6.40 9.50
CA PHE A 158 -12.14 -6.17 8.54
C PHE A 158 -12.04 -4.69 8.13
N VAL A 159 -13.17 -4.06 7.81
CA VAL A 159 -13.24 -2.64 7.44
C VAL A 159 -12.78 -1.74 8.58
N ALA A 160 -13.26 -1.98 9.81
CA ALA A 160 -12.87 -1.19 10.97
C ALA A 160 -11.36 -1.27 11.25
N LEU A 161 -10.78 -2.47 11.24
CA LEU A 161 -9.34 -2.68 11.45
C LEU A 161 -8.50 -2.09 10.33
N THR A 162 -8.98 -2.22 9.09
CA THR A 162 -8.36 -1.64 7.91
C THR A 162 -8.38 -0.12 7.99
N ALA A 163 -9.52 0.49 8.33
CA ALA A 163 -9.64 1.93 8.48
C ALA A 163 -8.72 2.44 9.59
N ALA A 164 -8.71 1.80 10.76
CA ALA A 164 -7.86 2.21 11.88
C ALA A 164 -6.37 2.09 11.55
N GLY A 165 -5.93 0.95 11.01
CA GLY A 165 -4.53 0.73 10.65
C GLY A 165 -4.07 1.63 9.50
N SER A 166 -4.91 1.82 8.48
CA SER A 166 -4.61 2.72 7.36
C SER A 166 -4.61 4.18 7.80
N LEU A 167 -5.55 4.61 8.63
CA LEU A 167 -5.57 5.98 9.15
C LEU A 167 -4.29 6.30 9.91
N LEU A 168 -3.83 5.39 10.78
CA LEU A 168 -2.58 5.58 11.53
C LEU A 168 -1.38 5.69 10.58
N TRP A 169 -1.24 4.79 9.62
CA TRP A 169 -0.17 4.82 8.63
C TRP A 169 -0.23 6.06 7.75
N ASN A 170 -1.40 6.37 7.20
CA ASN A 170 -1.62 7.53 6.36
C ASN A 170 -1.34 8.83 7.10
N THR A 171 -1.71 8.92 8.40
CA THR A 171 -1.42 10.08 9.23
C THR A 171 0.09 10.32 9.33
N VAL A 172 0.87 9.27 9.60
CA VAL A 172 2.34 9.41 9.70
C VAL A 172 2.92 9.96 8.39
N LEU A 173 2.55 9.40 7.24
CA LEU A 173 3.13 9.78 5.96
C LEU A 173 2.58 11.12 5.42
N VAL A 174 1.28 11.38 5.57
CA VAL A 174 0.67 12.66 5.18
C VAL A 174 1.24 13.79 6.04
N MET A 175 1.38 13.58 7.36
CA MET A 175 1.98 14.59 8.25
C MET A 175 3.46 14.80 7.96
N ALA A 176 4.20 13.74 7.62
CA ALA A 176 5.58 13.90 7.19
C ALA A 176 5.69 14.82 5.95
N GLY A 177 4.86 14.57 4.92
CA GLY A 177 4.82 15.41 3.73
C GLY A 177 4.34 16.84 4.00
N TYR A 178 3.38 17.02 4.92
CA TYR A 178 2.86 18.32 5.32
C TYR A 178 3.92 19.17 6.05
N LEU A 179 4.62 18.57 7.01
CA LEU A 179 5.62 19.26 7.84
C LEU A 179 6.92 19.55 7.07
N LEU A 180 7.26 18.71 6.11
CA LEU A 180 8.46 18.84 5.28
C LEU A 180 8.19 19.60 3.95
N GLY A 181 7.01 20.20 3.81
CA GLY A 181 6.53 20.83 2.58
C GLY A 181 7.49 21.83 1.95
N ASP A 182 8.23 22.63 2.76
CA ASP A 182 9.22 23.58 2.25
C ASP A 182 10.56 22.91 1.87
N GLN A 183 10.76 21.65 2.22
CA GLN A 183 11.97 20.85 1.94
C GLN A 183 11.65 19.63 1.05
N TRP A 184 10.69 19.78 0.15
CA TRP A 184 10.21 18.67 -0.69
C TRP A 184 11.32 18.02 -1.51
N ASP A 185 12.30 18.79 -2.00
CA ASP A 185 13.44 18.26 -2.76
C ASP A 185 14.25 17.25 -1.93
N VAL A 186 14.39 17.50 -0.63
CA VAL A 186 15.06 16.60 0.31
C VAL A 186 14.19 15.37 0.56
N VAL A 187 12.90 15.57 0.77
CA VAL A 187 11.93 14.48 1.01
C VAL A 187 11.82 13.56 -0.22
N GLY A 188 11.73 14.12 -1.43
CA GLY A 188 11.67 13.37 -2.67
C GLY A 188 12.89 12.47 -2.85
N ALA A 189 14.09 12.97 -2.54
CA ALA A 189 15.31 12.18 -2.57
C ALA A 189 15.28 11.03 -1.54
N TYR A 190 14.89 11.30 -0.29
CA TYR A 190 14.79 10.27 0.76
C TYR A 190 13.69 9.24 0.48
N VAL A 191 12.51 9.67 0.06
CA VAL A 191 11.42 8.77 -0.32
C VAL A 191 11.83 7.87 -1.49
N GLY A 192 12.52 8.43 -2.49
CA GLY A 192 13.08 7.65 -3.60
C GLY A 192 14.10 6.61 -3.15
N VAL A 193 14.97 6.95 -2.21
CA VAL A 193 15.96 6.01 -1.63
C VAL A 193 15.26 4.96 -0.78
N VAL A 194 14.33 5.35 0.09
CA VAL A 194 13.59 4.41 0.96
C VAL A 194 12.75 3.44 0.13
N SER A 195 12.03 3.92 -0.89
CA SER A 195 11.24 3.05 -1.79
C SER A 195 12.13 2.05 -2.54
N LYS A 196 13.29 2.49 -3.05
CA LYS A 196 14.28 1.60 -3.68
C LYS A 196 14.87 0.60 -2.69
N ALA A 197 15.18 1.02 -1.46
CA ALA A 197 15.70 0.16 -0.41
C ALA A 197 14.66 -0.90 0.01
N VAL A 198 13.40 -0.50 0.20
CA VAL A 198 12.30 -1.44 0.51
C VAL A 198 12.08 -2.43 -0.63
N LEU A 199 12.07 -1.97 -1.87
CA LEU A 199 11.97 -2.84 -3.05
C LEU A 199 13.16 -3.80 -3.15
N ALA A 200 14.39 -3.29 -2.96
CA ALA A 200 15.59 -4.12 -2.98
C ALA A 200 15.58 -5.18 -1.85
N LEU A 201 15.18 -4.80 -0.64
CA LEU A 201 15.01 -5.74 0.48
C LEU A 201 13.94 -6.80 0.19
N ALA A 202 12.81 -6.42 -0.39
CA ALA A 202 11.76 -7.35 -0.80
C ALA A 202 12.26 -8.33 -1.87
N VAL A 203 12.99 -7.85 -2.88
CA VAL A 203 13.60 -8.67 -3.93
C VAL A 203 14.66 -9.59 -3.36
N LEU A 204 15.54 -9.10 -2.47
CA LEU A 204 16.57 -9.92 -1.80
C LEU A 204 15.95 -10.99 -0.89
N ALA A 205 14.92 -10.64 -0.13
CA ALA A 205 14.20 -11.59 0.71
C ALA A 205 13.53 -12.69 -0.14
N LEU A 206 12.92 -12.32 -1.26
CA LEU A 206 12.33 -13.26 -2.21
C LEU A 206 13.40 -14.13 -2.86
N ALA A 207 14.50 -13.57 -3.33
CA ALA A 207 15.62 -14.29 -3.92
C ALA A 207 16.28 -15.23 -2.90
N GLY A 208 16.48 -14.79 -1.65
CA GLY A 208 16.97 -15.61 -0.55
C GLY A 208 16.03 -16.77 -0.25
N TYR A 209 14.73 -16.50 -0.16
CA TYR A 209 13.72 -17.53 0.02
C TYR A 209 13.75 -18.57 -1.12
N VAL A 210 13.77 -18.10 -2.38
CA VAL A 210 13.85 -18.97 -3.56
C VAL A 210 15.12 -19.82 -3.56
N THR A 211 16.28 -19.24 -3.27
CA THR A 211 17.56 -19.97 -3.26
C THR A 211 17.63 -21.03 -2.18
N VAL A 212 17.20 -20.70 -0.95
CA VAL A 212 17.11 -21.67 0.16
C VAL A 212 16.17 -22.82 -0.21
N ARG A 213 15.03 -22.49 -0.81
CA ARG A 213 14.01 -23.47 -1.19
C ARG A 213 14.46 -24.40 -2.33
N VAL A 214 15.13 -23.85 -3.34
CA VAL A 214 15.70 -24.64 -4.44
C VAL A 214 16.81 -25.56 -3.94
N ARG A 215 17.70 -25.08 -3.03
CA ARG A 215 18.74 -25.89 -2.42
C ARG A 215 18.17 -27.04 -1.57
N SER A 216 17.11 -26.79 -0.78
CA SER A 216 16.47 -27.82 0.03
C SER A 216 15.80 -28.92 -0.81
N ARG A 217 15.27 -28.58 -1.99
CA ARG A 217 14.70 -29.56 -2.93
C ARG A 217 15.77 -30.47 -3.58
N ARG A 218 16.95 -29.91 -3.84
CA ARG A 218 18.08 -30.71 -4.42
C ARG A 218 18.65 -31.70 -3.41
N ARG A 219 18.67 -31.34 -2.11
CA ARG A 219 19.16 -32.22 -1.04
C ARG A 219 18.19 -33.36 -0.65
N GLY A 220 16.91 -33.25 -0.98
CA GLY A 220 15.91 -34.31 -0.70
C GLY A 220 15.70 -35.31 -1.83
N LYS A 221 16.52 -35.22 -2.90
CA LYS A 221 16.49 -36.15 -4.06
C LYS A 221 17.75 -37.02 -4.16
N SER A 222 18.68 -36.85 -3.26
CA SER A 222 19.84 -37.75 -3.02
C SER A 222 19.63 -38.57 -1.75
#